data_73602577f42ff8e50ba876428ea7fb67
#
_entry.id   73602577f42ff8e50ba876428ea7fb67
#
_cell.length_a   1.000
_cell.length_b   1.000
_cell.length_c   1.000
_cell.angle_alpha   90.00
_cell.angle_beta   90.00
_cell.angle_gamma   90.00
#
_symmetry.space_group_name_H-M   'P 1'
#
loop_
_entity.id
_entity.type
_entity.pdbx_description
1 polymer ?
#
loop_
_entity_poly.entity_id
_entity_poly.type
_entity_poly.pdbx_seq_one_letter_code
_entity_poly.pdbx_strand_id
1 'polypeptide(L)'
;MEILEFKRAFSGRLVCVRDLQSQATTFKIWAFIAACFLQCGAAMLQTTGNSSKSDVPSTAKSNNKSNSKQKSAIETPVAPPVVPIKAPPAPPLNKDGIEKVQLETEAYDFESLGFKINLPKGSLVAKDSVNNAISWMVADERNPTRWLFRVQAVKSNDPQSDTESQMRNHLQSFKAAGNEFTLLSDRPTKICGLPARFFWLSTPTGDIRAISGWFILQTGTGEFVVFSILTTEKDFAYAESAIDNAVVTIEIRDMSAVQKERADRLQLGADILKSFTPAHLKTIADGKKRLYRSWRETPEGDVEQGWVSIEMKAAPRGLTDPVANPKTYTESAKEQGFLISIDSRSIDEDGLNLTNARSRYWVAWDRGSEAWSVRSVPQIPGPKNVFSQTGARLRVSSESAGTDLAVLTSALGAETEPLSWTVPSTAYLAHPLSLMLGEILPRDAGAPNHFAMWCFDPTTGKISQRTFKWHADASHPGQWILETQTSFDGPASTDEIDAQGHLVLRSFPNGTRMGPTTLSEIERLWKAKGLQP
;
A
#
# COMPACT_ATOMS: atom_id res chain seq x y z
N MET A 1 -2.76 -0.35 -24.97
CA MET A 1 -2.81 0.92 -24.19
C MET A 1 -1.91 0.84 -22.97
N GLU A 2 -1.92 -0.25 -22.20
CA GLU A 2 -0.99 -0.47 -21.09
C GLU A 2 0.49 -0.49 -21.46
N ILE A 3 0.86 -1.04 -22.62
CA ILE A 3 2.26 -1.03 -23.12
C ILE A 3 2.71 0.39 -23.48
N LEU A 4 1.81 1.25 -23.96
CA LEU A 4 2.10 2.65 -24.26
C LEU A 4 2.20 3.50 -22.99
N GLU A 5 1.41 3.21 -21.97
CA GLU A 5 1.54 3.83 -20.62
C GLU A 5 2.77 3.30 -19.90
N PHE A 6 3.05 2.00 -20.00
CA PHE A 6 4.28 1.40 -19.50
C PHE A 6 5.52 2.01 -20.18
N LYS A 7 5.45 2.36 -21.46
CA LYS A 7 6.52 3.07 -22.17
C LYS A 7 6.63 4.56 -21.82
N ARG A 8 5.52 5.26 -21.63
CA ARG A 8 5.55 6.64 -21.13
C ARG A 8 6.12 6.72 -19.72
N ALA A 9 5.84 5.73 -18.88
CA ALA A 9 6.48 5.62 -17.56
C ALA A 9 7.98 5.32 -17.65
N PHE A 10 8.44 4.58 -18.69
CA PHE A 10 9.82 4.14 -18.80
C PHE A 10 10.67 4.91 -19.80
N SER A 11 10.15 5.36 -20.95
CA SER A 11 10.95 6.08 -21.96
C SER A 11 11.30 7.53 -21.58
N GLY A 12 10.62 8.11 -20.61
CA GLY A 12 10.93 9.44 -20.09
C GLY A 12 11.71 9.46 -18.77
N ARG A 13 11.94 8.30 -18.12
CA ARG A 13 12.39 8.25 -16.72
C ARG A 13 13.18 6.99 -16.33
N LEU A 14 13.91 6.40 -17.24
CA LEU A 14 14.97 5.43 -16.89
C LEU A 14 16.23 6.15 -16.38
N VAL A 15 16.02 7.21 -15.62
CA VAL A 15 17.05 7.86 -14.84
C VAL A 15 16.91 7.35 -13.42
N CYS A 16 17.75 6.40 -13.09
CA CYS A 16 18.01 5.90 -11.75
C CYS A 16 16.79 5.44 -10.92
N VAL A 17 16.80 4.23 -10.41
CA VAL A 17 15.84 3.77 -9.38
C VAL A 17 15.83 4.73 -8.17
N ARG A 18 16.90 5.45 -7.91
CA ARG A 18 16.92 6.59 -6.98
C ARG A 18 16.00 7.74 -7.41
N ASP A 19 15.87 8.04 -8.71
CA ASP A 19 14.97 9.10 -9.21
C ASP A 19 13.52 8.65 -9.35
N LEU A 20 13.25 7.34 -9.53
CA LEU A 20 11.91 6.78 -9.40
C LEU A 20 11.39 6.84 -7.95
N GLN A 21 12.26 6.66 -6.98
CA GLN A 21 11.95 7.00 -5.59
C GLN A 21 11.78 8.52 -5.43
N SER A 22 12.58 9.39 -6.04
CA SER A 22 12.50 10.84 -5.83
C SER A 22 11.26 11.48 -6.42
N GLN A 23 10.79 11.11 -7.61
CA GLN A 23 9.62 11.77 -8.23
C GLN A 23 8.27 11.14 -7.86
N ALA A 24 8.20 9.83 -7.62
CA ALA A 24 7.09 9.25 -6.87
C ALA A 24 7.13 9.70 -5.40
N THR A 25 8.28 10.10 -4.92
CA THR A 25 8.58 10.58 -3.59
C THR A 25 8.13 12.03 -3.42
N THR A 26 8.29 12.93 -4.38
CA THR A 26 7.87 14.35 -4.23
C THR A 26 6.36 14.45 -4.01
N PHE A 27 5.55 13.59 -4.64
CA PHE A 27 4.11 13.54 -4.43
C PHE A 27 3.69 12.71 -3.20
N LYS A 28 4.47 11.68 -2.84
CA LYS A 28 4.23 10.83 -1.68
C LYS A 28 4.77 11.43 -0.38
N ILE A 29 5.78 12.29 -0.40
CA ILE A 29 6.37 12.90 0.80
C ILE A 29 5.47 13.98 1.38
N TRP A 30 4.76 14.74 0.57
CA TRP A 30 3.70 15.64 1.04
C TRP A 30 2.62 14.90 1.84
N ALA A 31 2.28 13.73 1.37
CA ALA A 31 1.41 12.84 2.07
C ALA A 31 2.05 12.16 3.27
N PHE A 32 3.35 12.00 3.29
CA PHE A 32 4.03 11.17 4.25
C PHE A 32 4.37 11.90 5.56
N ILE A 33 4.71 13.16 5.57
CA ILE A 33 4.88 13.94 6.81
C ILE A 33 3.54 14.25 7.46
N ALA A 34 2.52 14.60 6.67
CA ALA A 34 1.14 14.58 7.11
C ALA A 34 0.69 13.14 7.44
N ALA A 35 1.09 12.11 6.68
CA ALA A 35 0.72 10.72 6.89
C ALA A 35 1.55 10.01 7.96
N CYS A 36 2.73 10.45 8.29
CA CYS A 36 3.55 9.81 9.32
C CYS A 36 3.08 10.10 10.73
N PHE A 37 2.49 11.24 10.95
CA PHE A 37 1.61 11.49 12.10
C PHE A 37 0.15 11.44 11.70
N LEU A 38 -0.14 11.73 10.46
CA LEU A 38 -1.47 11.85 9.97
C LEU A 38 -1.82 10.69 9.09
N GLN A 39 -1.15 9.63 8.94
CA GLN A 39 -1.52 8.52 8.03
C GLN A 39 -2.76 8.80 7.12
N CYS A 40 -2.98 10.06 6.81
CA CYS A 40 -4.21 10.59 6.24
C CYS A 40 -3.87 11.63 5.20
N GLY A 41 -3.71 11.29 3.98
CA GLY A 41 -3.76 12.36 3.00
C GLY A 41 -3.04 12.23 1.69
N ALA A 42 -2.53 11.07 1.33
CA ALA A 42 -1.75 10.95 0.12
C ALA A 42 -2.37 10.16 -1.02
N ALA A 43 -3.63 9.78 -0.92
CA ALA A 43 -4.32 9.08 -2.01
C ALA A 43 -4.68 9.99 -3.20
N MET A 44 -4.07 11.19 -3.34
CA MET A 44 -4.70 12.25 -4.09
C MET A 44 -4.03 12.72 -5.34
N LEU A 45 -3.30 11.93 -6.06
CA LEU A 45 -2.81 12.43 -7.35
C LEU A 45 -2.61 11.37 -8.45
N GLN A 46 -3.55 10.46 -8.57
CA GLN A 46 -3.64 9.62 -9.76
C GLN A 46 -5.05 9.51 -10.36
N THR A 47 -5.82 10.60 -10.33
CA THR A 47 -7.00 10.71 -11.18
C THR A 47 -6.92 11.98 -12.00
N THR A 48 -6.03 12.01 -12.98
CA THR A 48 -6.17 12.93 -14.10
C THR A 48 -6.70 12.17 -15.30
N GLY A 49 -7.97 12.43 -15.61
CA GLY A 49 -8.45 12.52 -16.97
C GLY A 49 -8.82 11.22 -17.65
N ASN A 50 -10.07 10.82 -17.53
CA ASN A 50 -10.85 10.44 -18.71
C ASN A 50 -12.34 10.77 -18.43
N SER A 51 -12.72 12.00 -18.73
CA SER A 51 -14.13 12.36 -18.91
C SER A 51 -14.53 11.97 -20.33
N SER A 52 -15.09 10.80 -20.51
CA SER A 52 -15.92 10.54 -21.69
C SER A 52 -17.34 10.97 -21.37
N LYS A 53 -17.77 12.06 -21.98
CA LYS A 53 -19.17 12.47 -22.08
C LYS A 53 -19.98 11.31 -22.67
N SER A 54 -20.97 10.85 -21.93
CA SER A 54 -22.11 10.15 -22.52
C SER A 54 -23.35 10.98 -22.24
N ASP A 55 -23.86 11.61 -23.29
CA ASP A 55 -25.17 12.26 -23.33
C ASP A 55 -26.25 11.19 -23.13
N VAL A 56 -27.10 11.40 -22.13
CA VAL A 56 -28.35 10.68 -21.95
C VAL A 56 -29.49 11.66 -22.16
N PRO A 57 -30.36 11.46 -23.17
CA PRO A 57 -31.63 12.17 -23.19
C PRO A 57 -32.67 11.43 -22.37
N SER A 58 -33.29 12.18 -21.48
CA SER A 58 -34.58 11.90 -20.81
C SER A 58 -35.70 11.82 -21.84
N THR A 59 -36.62 10.83 -21.71
CA THR A 59 -38.08 11.06 -21.66
C THR A 59 -38.87 9.76 -21.56
N ALA A 60 -39.77 9.75 -20.61
CA ALA A 60 -41.20 9.47 -20.61
C ALA A 60 -41.76 8.08 -20.95
N LYS A 61 -42.41 7.54 -19.93
CA LYS A 61 -43.77 6.96 -19.80
C LYS A 61 -44.35 6.02 -20.86
N SER A 62 -44.83 4.92 -20.33
CA SER A 62 -46.21 4.40 -20.50
C SER A 62 -46.36 2.97 -21.02
N ASN A 63 -46.99 2.19 -20.18
CA ASN A 63 -48.06 1.20 -20.41
C ASN A 63 -47.91 -0.06 -21.30
N ASN A 64 -47.95 -1.18 -20.59
CA ASN A 64 -48.98 -2.25 -20.65
C ASN A 64 -49.11 -3.20 -21.87
N LYS A 65 -49.21 -4.43 -21.49
CA LYS A 65 -49.97 -5.61 -22.00
C LYS A 65 -49.19 -6.70 -22.76
N SER A 66 -49.15 -7.79 -22.04
CA SER A 66 -49.43 -9.19 -22.42
C SER A 66 -49.29 -9.60 -23.92
N ASN A 67 -48.48 -10.60 -24.25
CA ASN A 67 -48.96 -11.95 -24.56
C ASN A 67 -47.85 -12.87 -25.15
N SER A 68 -47.98 -14.11 -24.76
CA SER A 68 -47.76 -15.35 -25.52
C SER A 68 -46.36 -15.75 -26.03
N LYS A 69 -45.89 -16.82 -25.42
CA LYS A 69 -45.27 -17.99 -25.99
C LYS A 69 -44.72 -17.89 -27.43
N GLN A 70 -43.37 -17.92 -27.53
CA GLN A 70 -42.72 -18.64 -28.61
C GLN A 70 -41.41 -19.23 -28.10
N LYS A 71 -41.36 -20.58 -28.00
CA LYS A 71 -40.15 -21.35 -27.92
C LYS A 71 -39.40 -21.20 -29.23
N SER A 72 -38.25 -20.52 -29.21
CA SER A 72 -37.25 -20.69 -30.26
C SER A 72 -36.02 -21.32 -29.64
N ALA A 73 -35.63 -22.45 -30.17
CA ALA A 73 -34.39 -23.13 -29.85
C ALA A 73 -33.23 -22.21 -30.24
N ILE A 74 -32.39 -21.84 -29.26
CA ILE A 74 -31.13 -21.14 -29.53
C ILE A 74 -30.14 -22.22 -29.94
N GLU A 75 -29.83 -22.27 -31.24
CA GLU A 75 -28.68 -23.03 -31.74
C GLU A 75 -27.41 -22.42 -31.17
N THR A 76 -26.67 -23.25 -30.41
CA THR A 76 -25.34 -22.92 -29.90
C THR A 76 -24.41 -22.71 -31.09
N PRO A 77 -23.72 -21.56 -31.24
CA PRO A 77 -22.76 -21.38 -32.29
C PRO A 77 -21.61 -22.38 -32.15
N VAL A 78 -21.40 -23.21 -33.11
CA VAL A 78 -20.23 -24.09 -33.24
C VAL A 78 -19.01 -23.19 -33.37
N ALA A 79 -18.09 -23.28 -32.38
CA ALA A 79 -16.83 -22.56 -32.44
C ALA A 79 -16.05 -22.91 -33.73
N PRO A 80 -15.49 -21.94 -34.45
CA PRO A 80 -14.71 -22.23 -35.67
C PRO A 80 -13.49 -23.08 -35.29
N PRO A 81 -13.05 -23.99 -36.18
CA PRO A 81 -11.91 -24.87 -35.96
C PRO A 81 -10.66 -24.02 -35.69
N VAL A 82 -10.00 -24.29 -34.57
CA VAL A 82 -8.71 -23.66 -34.22
C VAL A 82 -7.67 -24.12 -35.23
N VAL A 83 -7.28 -23.23 -36.13
CA VAL A 83 -6.15 -23.47 -37.04
C VAL A 83 -4.88 -23.45 -36.17
N PRO A 84 -4.06 -24.51 -36.20
CA PRO A 84 -2.79 -24.49 -35.47
C PRO A 84 -1.89 -23.39 -36.05
N ILE A 85 -1.58 -22.39 -35.24
CA ILE A 85 -0.62 -21.33 -35.59
C ILE A 85 0.76 -22.00 -35.60
N LYS A 86 1.29 -22.30 -36.78
CA LYS A 86 2.64 -22.78 -36.96
C LYS A 86 3.59 -21.62 -36.64
N ALA A 87 4.24 -21.67 -35.47
CA ALA A 87 5.21 -20.66 -35.08
C ALA A 87 6.32 -20.60 -36.17
N PRO A 88 6.71 -19.42 -36.65
CA PRO A 88 7.89 -19.28 -37.47
C PRO A 88 9.11 -19.77 -36.70
N PRO A 89 10.12 -20.39 -37.36
CA PRO A 89 11.32 -20.83 -36.65
C PRO A 89 11.99 -19.64 -35.98
N ALA A 90 12.24 -19.79 -34.67
CA ALA A 90 12.96 -18.78 -33.92
C ALA A 90 14.33 -18.53 -34.54
N PRO A 91 14.81 -17.29 -34.69
CA PRO A 91 16.15 -17.02 -35.12
C PRO A 91 17.13 -17.73 -34.16
N PRO A 92 18.25 -18.31 -34.71
CA PRO A 92 19.22 -18.99 -33.86
C PRO A 92 19.82 -18.00 -32.88
N LEU A 93 19.47 -18.15 -31.60
CA LEU A 93 20.10 -17.40 -30.52
C LEU A 93 21.51 -17.93 -30.33
N ASN A 94 22.48 -17.07 -30.51
CA ASN A 94 23.89 -17.40 -30.29
C ASN A 94 24.08 -17.62 -28.76
N LYS A 95 24.19 -18.88 -28.33
CA LYS A 95 24.38 -19.27 -26.93
C LYS A 95 25.83 -19.11 -26.45
N ASP A 96 26.74 -18.83 -27.34
CA ASP A 96 28.17 -18.69 -27.05
C ASP A 96 28.48 -17.24 -26.64
N GLY A 97 28.80 -17.04 -25.37
CA GLY A 97 29.17 -15.73 -24.84
C GLY A 97 28.19 -15.10 -23.84
N ILE A 98 27.16 -15.82 -23.40
CA ILE A 98 26.24 -15.31 -22.37
C ILE A 98 27.00 -15.24 -21.02
N GLU A 99 27.00 -14.07 -20.43
CA GLU A 99 27.50 -13.87 -19.05
C GLU A 99 26.79 -14.85 -18.10
N LYS A 100 27.57 -15.60 -17.31
CA LYS A 100 26.99 -16.57 -16.37
C LYS A 100 26.18 -15.83 -15.30
N VAL A 101 24.88 -16.11 -15.24
CA VAL A 101 24.00 -15.54 -14.20
C VAL A 101 24.40 -16.10 -12.83
N GLN A 102 24.62 -15.21 -11.89
CA GLN A 102 24.80 -15.54 -10.48
C GLN A 102 23.50 -15.20 -9.74
N LEU A 103 23.11 -16.05 -8.80
CA LEU A 103 21.99 -15.80 -7.91
C LEU A 103 22.50 -15.30 -6.55
N GLU A 104 21.66 -14.57 -5.83
CA GLU A 104 21.90 -14.26 -4.42
C GLU A 104 21.90 -15.57 -3.60
N THR A 105 22.70 -15.59 -2.54
CA THR A 105 22.82 -16.75 -1.65
C THR A 105 21.63 -16.87 -0.71
N GLU A 106 21.02 -15.75 -0.35
CA GLU A 106 19.84 -15.70 0.48
C GLU A 106 18.59 -15.61 -0.40
N ALA A 107 17.60 -16.46 -0.12
CA ALA A 107 16.34 -16.44 -0.81
C ALA A 107 15.52 -15.21 -0.38
N TYR A 108 15.06 -14.45 -1.36
CA TYR A 108 14.09 -13.38 -1.11
C TYR A 108 12.71 -13.98 -0.80
N ASP A 109 12.08 -13.48 0.26
CA ASP A 109 10.81 -14.00 0.75
C ASP A 109 9.64 -13.14 0.29
N PHE A 110 8.85 -13.65 -0.66
CA PHE A 110 7.59 -13.06 -1.08
C PHE A 110 6.45 -13.59 -0.19
N GLU A 111 6.49 -13.25 1.10
CA GLU A 111 5.56 -13.78 2.11
C GLU A 111 4.09 -13.64 1.70
N SER A 112 3.70 -12.48 1.13
CA SER A 112 2.33 -12.23 0.66
C SER A 112 1.90 -13.16 -0.48
N LEU A 113 2.86 -13.67 -1.25
CA LEU A 113 2.64 -14.57 -2.38
C LEU A 113 2.88 -16.04 -2.03
N GLY A 114 3.39 -16.32 -0.83
CA GLY A 114 3.56 -17.66 -0.29
C GLY A 114 4.75 -18.44 -0.85
N PHE A 115 5.83 -17.77 -1.26
CA PHE A 115 7.03 -18.46 -1.75
C PHE A 115 8.31 -17.65 -1.49
N LYS A 116 9.45 -18.37 -1.53
CA LYS A 116 10.80 -17.82 -1.53
C LYS A 116 11.48 -18.11 -2.86
N ILE A 117 12.45 -17.29 -3.25
CA ILE A 117 13.22 -17.43 -4.49
C ILE A 117 14.61 -16.78 -4.34
N ASN A 118 15.66 -17.41 -4.87
CA ASN A 118 16.94 -16.75 -5.02
C ASN A 118 16.92 -15.86 -6.25
N LEU A 119 16.98 -14.55 -6.05
CA LEU A 119 16.98 -13.57 -7.13
C LEU A 119 18.35 -13.52 -7.84
N PRO A 120 18.40 -13.08 -9.11
CA PRO A 120 19.66 -12.77 -9.75
C PRO A 120 20.44 -11.74 -8.94
N LYS A 121 21.77 -11.90 -8.85
CA LYS A 121 22.64 -11.00 -8.07
C LYS A 121 22.52 -9.55 -8.56
N GLY A 122 22.42 -8.61 -7.62
CA GLY A 122 22.20 -7.21 -7.94
C GLY A 122 20.75 -6.87 -8.31
N SER A 123 19.81 -7.69 -7.89
CA SER A 123 18.38 -7.40 -8.06
C SER A 123 17.93 -6.30 -7.12
N LEU A 124 17.22 -5.31 -7.67
CA LEU A 124 16.50 -4.28 -6.91
C LEU A 124 15.04 -4.71 -6.76
N VAL A 125 14.55 -4.78 -5.54
CA VAL A 125 13.17 -5.19 -5.26
C VAL A 125 12.36 -4.02 -4.73
N ALA A 126 11.21 -3.77 -5.33
CA ALA A 126 10.28 -2.75 -4.89
C ALA A 126 8.85 -3.32 -4.84
N LYS A 127 8.12 -2.95 -3.80
CA LYS A 127 6.70 -3.25 -3.73
C LYS A 127 5.94 -2.26 -4.59
N ASP A 128 5.02 -2.75 -5.39
CA ASP A 128 4.14 -1.96 -6.23
C ASP A 128 2.69 -2.30 -5.91
N SER A 129 1.79 -1.34 -6.06
CA SER A 129 0.36 -1.56 -5.90
C SER A 129 -0.36 -1.09 -7.14
N VAL A 130 -0.71 -2.01 -8.02
CA VAL A 130 -1.50 -1.72 -9.21
C VAL A 130 -2.91 -2.24 -9.00
N ASN A 131 -3.91 -1.39 -9.20
CA ASN A 131 -5.33 -1.75 -9.07
C ASN A 131 -5.69 -2.45 -7.75
N ASN A 132 -5.06 -2.00 -6.64
CA ASN A 132 -5.24 -2.58 -5.30
C ASN A 132 -4.76 -4.03 -5.11
N ALA A 133 -4.10 -4.63 -6.10
CA ALA A 133 -3.41 -5.89 -5.94
C ALA A 133 -1.95 -5.64 -5.51
N ILE A 134 -1.48 -6.41 -4.54
CA ILE A 134 -0.07 -6.40 -4.15
C ILE A 134 0.71 -7.04 -5.28
N SER A 135 1.65 -6.30 -5.84
CA SER A 135 2.63 -6.79 -6.78
C SER A 135 4.03 -6.38 -6.36
N TRP A 136 5.00 -7.13 -6.80
CA TRP A 136 6.41 -6.85 -6.57
C TRP A 136 7.08 -6.59 -7.91
N MET A 137 7.91 -5.57 -7.95
CA MET A 137 8.74 -5.26 -9.10
C MET A 137 10.18 -5.61 -8.75
N VAL A 138 10.82 -6.39 -9.59
CA VAL A 138 12.21 -6.78 -9.45
C VAL A 138 12.94 -6.39 -10.73
N ALA A 139 14.06 -5.68 -10.61
CA ALA A 139 14.81 -5.17 -11.74
C ALA A 139 16.31 -5.45 -11.58
N ASP A 140 17.02 -5.57 -12.69
CA ASP A 140 18.47 -5.53 -12.74
C ASP A 140 18.96 -4.14 -12.30
N GLU A 141 19.92 -4.06 -11.37
CA GLU A 141 20.50 -2.80 -10.85
C GLU A 141 21.25 -1.98 -11.89
N ARG A 142 21.62 -2.57 -13.04
CA ARG A 142 22.40 -1.92 -14.09
C ARG A 142 21.65 -0.80 -14.78
N ASN A 143 22.39 0.16 -15.27
CA ASN A 143 21.86 1.22 -16.12
C ASN A 143 22.53 1.19 -17.51
N PRO A 144 21.80 0.90 -18.61
CA PRO A 144 20.37 0.60 -18.64
C PRO A 144 20.02 -0.79 -18.06
N THR A 145 18.84 -0.88 -17.46
CA THR A 145 18.28 -2.13 -16.92
C THR A 145 18.09 -3.17 -18.04
N ARG A 146 18.67 -4.35 -17.89
CA ARG A 146 18.59 -5.42 -18.91
C ARG A 146 17.29 -6.20 -18.86
N TRP A 147 16.71 -6.34 -17.66
CA TRP A 147 15.45 -7.03 -17.44
C TRP A 147 14.71 -6.44 -16.24
N LEU A 148 13.41 -6.58 -16.29
CA LEU A 148 12.48 -6.22 -15.24
C LEU A 148 11.42 -7.31 -15.17
N PHE A 149 11.01 -7.75 -13.99
CA PHE A 149 9.80 -8.54 -13.87
C PHE A 149 8.91 -8.05 -12.74
N ARG A 150 7.61 -8.23 -12.93
CA ARG A 150 6.59 -8.03 -11.91
C ARG A 150 6.07 -9.38 -11.47
N VAL A 151 5.91 -9.56 -10.15
CA VAL A 151 5.33 -10.76 -9.57
C VAL A 151 4.03 -10.39 -8.89
N GLN A 152 2.97 -11.16 -9.14
CA GLN A 152 1.65 -10.95 -8.53
C GLN A 152 0.90 -12.26 -8.37
N ALA A 153 0.00 -12.32 -7.37
CA ALA A 153 -0.99 -13.38 -7.28
C ALA A 153 -2.17 -13.05 -8.19
N VAL A 154 -2.65 -14.05 -8.93
CA VAL A 154 -3.80 -13.95 -9.81
C VAL A 154 -4.80 -15.05 -9.45
N LYS A 155 -6.07 -14.67 -9.30
CA LYS A 155 -7.16 -15.62 -9.10
C LYS A 155 -8.07 -15.62 -10.33
N SER A 156 -8.27 -16.79 -10.92
CA SER A 156 -9.21 -16.97 -12.00
C SER A 156 -10.63 -17.06 -11.47
N ASN A 157 -11.58 -16.48 -12.20
CA ASN A 157 -13.01 -16.69 -11.92
C ASN A 157 -13.50 -18.10 -12.33
N ASP A 158 -12.71 -18.79 -13.16
CA ASP A 158 -12.97 -20.18 -13.55
C ASP A 158 -12.06 -21.11 -12.73
N PRO A 159 -12.62 -21.92 -11.82
CA PRO A 159 -11.86 -22.88 -11.01
C PRO A 159 -11.15 -23.96 -11.86
N GLN A 160 -11.60 -24.21 -13.08
CA GLN A 160 -10.98 -25.16 -14.01
C GLN A 160 -9.83 -24.55 -14.80
N SER A 161 -9.55 -23.27 -14.62
CA SER A 161 -8.46 -22.59 -15.29
C SER A 161 -7.12 -23.21 -14.91
N ASP A 162 -6.31 -23.52 -15.89
CA ASP A 162 -4.95 -24.04 -15.80
C ASP A 162 -3.93 -23.05 -16.38
N THR A 163 -2.65 -23.41 -16.37
CA THR A 163 -1.57 -22.55 -16.88
C THR A 163 -1.69 -22.28 -18.38
N GLU A 164 -2.29 -23.20 -19.15
CA GLU A 164 -2.54 -23.03 -20.59
C GLU A 164 -3.68 -22.05 -20.83
N SER A 165 -4.76 -22.15 -20.08
CA SER A 165 -5.89 -21.23 -20.14
C SER A 165 -5.44 -19.80 -19.81
N GLN A 166 -4.58 -19.65 -18.79
CA GLN A 166 -3.99 -18.34 -18.44
C GLN A 166 -3.13 -17.78 -19.56
N MET A 167 -2.27 -18.59 -20.18
CA MET A 167 -1.49 -18.16 -21.35
C MET A 167 -2.42 -17.70 -22.49
N ARG A 168 -3.45 -18.49 -22.84
CA ARG A 168 -4.41 -18.13 -23.89
C ARG A 168 -5.10 -16.80 -23.61
N ASN A 169 -5.49 -16.54 -22.35
CA ASN A 169 -6.09 -15.28 -21.93
C ASN A 169 -5.14 -14.10 -22.14
N HIS A 170 -3.86 -14.25 -21.80
CA HIS A 170 -2.84 -13.23 -22.07
C HIS A 170 -2.68 -12.96 -23.56
N LEU A 171 -2.59 -14.00 -24.39
CA LEU A 171 -2.47 -13.85 -25.85
C LEU A 171 -3.70 -13.19 -26.47
N GLN A 172 -4.90 -13.54 -26.00
CA GLN A 172 -6.14 -12.90 -26.45
C GLN A 172 -6.19 -11.43 -26.06
N SER A 173 -5.77 -11.08 -24.84
CA SER A 173 -5.70 -9.70 -24.38
C SER A 173 -4.73 -8.87 -25.23
N PHE A 174 -3.59 -9.43 -25.62
CA PHE A 174 -2.64 -8.78 -26.52
C PHE A 174 -3.26 -8.51 -27.89
N LYS A 175 -3.94 -9.50 -28.48
CA LYS A 175 -4.65 -9.34 -29.76
C LYS A 175 -5.77 -8.31 -29.68
N ALA A 176 -6.57 -8.36 -28.61
CA ALA A 176 -7.67 -7.43 -28.42
C ALA A 176 -7.19 -5.97 -28.26
N ALA A 177 -5.98 -5.77 -27.73
CA ALA A 177 -5.33 -4.47 -27.67
C ALA A 177 -4.74 -4.00 -29.02
N GLY A 178 -4.90 -4.78 -30.10
CA GLY A 178 -4.38 -4.44 -31.41
C GLY A 178 -2.86 -4.62 -31.57
N ASN A 179 -2.22 -5.32 -30.64
CA ASN A 179 -0.77 -5.54 -30.69
C ASN A 179 -0.43 -6.71 -31.65
N GLU A 180 0.48 -6.46 -32.56
CA GLU A 180 1.14 -7.53 -33.32
C GLU A 180 2.22 -8.17 -32.44
N PHE A 181 2.29 -9.50 -32.44
CA PHE A 181 3.34 -10.22 -31.71
C PHE A 181 3.72 -11.52 -32.39
N THR A 182 4.92 -11.99 -32.09
CA THR A 182 5.41 -13.31 -32.48
C THR A 182 5.65 -14.11 -31.18
N LEU A 183 5.08 -15.31 -31.09
CA LEU A 183 5.39 -16.24 -30.01
C LEU A 183 6.79 -16.82 -30.24
N LEU A 184 7.72 -16.52 -29.34
CA LEU A 184 9.11 -16.99 -29.43
C LEU A 184 9.27 -18.39 -28.84
N SER A 185 8.64 -18.64 -27.71
CA SER A 185 8.66 -19.94 -27.04
C SER A 185 7.43 -20.15 -26.17
N ASP A 186 7.07 -21.41 -25.94
CA ASP A 186 6.04 -21.86 -25.00
C ASP A 186 6.53 -23.19 -24.39
N ARG A 187 6.76 -23.19 -23.07
CA ARG A 187 7.35 -24.34 -22.35
C ARG A 187 6.51 -24.67 -21.11
N PRO A 188 5.64 -25.69 -21.17
CA PRO A 188 5.03 -26.25 -19.97
C PRO A 188 6.12 -26.93 -19.12
N THR A 189 6.08 -26.76 -17.81
CA THR A 189 7.05 -27.30 -16.87
C THR A 189 6.40 -27.59 -15.50
N LYS A 190 7.20 -28.03 -14.54
CA LYS A 190 6.79 -28.16 -13.14
C LYS A 190 7.85 -27.55 -12.24
N ILE A 191 7.42 -26.77 -11.27
CA ILE A 191 8.27 -26.20 -10.20
C ILE A 191 7.70 -26.62 -8.85
N CYS A 192 8.51 -27.17 -7.99
CA CYS A 192 8.09 -27.77 -6.70
C CYS A 192 6.94 -28.79 -6.86
N GLY A 193 6.89 -29.52 -8.00
CA GLY A 193 5.82 -30.47 -8.31
C GLY A 193 4.52 -29.83 -8.84
N LEU A 194 4.40 -28.51 -8.81
CA LEU A 194 3.22 -27.78 -9.28
C LEU A 194 3.32 -27.49 -10.77
N PRO A 195 2.18 -27.45 -11.51
CA PRO A 195 2.15 -27.07 -12.91
C PRO A 195 2.64 -25.65 -13.10
N ALA A 196 3.51 -25.46 -14.07
CA ALA A 196 4.03 -24.15 -14.43
C ALA A 196 4.18 -24.03 -15.96
N ARG A 197 4.26 -22.81 -16.48
CA ARG A 197 4.44 -22.53 -17.89
C ARG A 197 5.24 -21.28 -18.12
N PHE A 198 6.20 -21.34 -19.01
CA PHE A 198 6.91 -20.20 -19.55
C PHE A 198 6.45 -19.92 -20.97
N PHE A 199 6.27 -18.66 -21.33
CA PHE A 199 6.15 -18.27 -22.74
C PHE A 199 6.73 -16.87 -22.96
N TRP A 200 7.22 -16.63 -24.15
CA TRP A 200 7.85 -15.39 -24.55
C TRP A 200 7.27 -14.87 -25.85
N LEU A 201 7.05 -13.55 -25.91
CA LEU A 201 6.54 -12.83 -27.07
C LEU A 201 7.52 -11.76 -27.51
N SER A 202 7.66 -11.58 -28.82
CA SER A 202 8.33 -10.43 -29.44
C SER A 202 7.29 -9.48 -30.00
N THR A 203 7.33 -8.23 -29.60
CA THR A 203 6.40 -7.18 -30.05
C THR A 203 7.19 -6.07 -30.74
N PRO A 204 6.89 -5.75 -32.03
CA PRO A 204 7.51 -4.61 -32.68
C PRO A 204 7.12 -3.31 -32.00
N THR A 205 8.10 -2.42 -31.84
CA THR A 205 7.92 -1.19 -31.08
C THR A 205 8.76 -0.10 -31.73
N GLY A 206 8.25 0.50 -32.79
CA GLY A 206 9.05 1.37 -33.68
C GLY A 206 10.22 0.59 -34.27
N ASP A 207 11.44 1.13 -34.13
CA ASP A 207 12.66 0.52 -34.67
C ASP A 207 13.27 -0.57 -33.79
N ILE A 208 12.67 -0.85 -32.61
CA ILE A 208 13.17 -1.88 -31.68
C ILE A 208 12.11 -2.96 -31.45
N ARG A 209 12.56 -4.13 -31.00
CA ARG A 209 11.68 -5.20 -30.55
C ARG A 209 11.69 -5.30 -29.04
N ALA A 210 10.53 -5.17 -28.40
CA ALA A 210 10.35 -5.48 -27.00
C ALA A 210 10.08 -6.98 -26.85
N ILE A 211 10.75 -7.62 -25.90
CA ILE A 211 10.52 -9.01 -25.55
C ILE A 211 9.78 -9.04 -24.22
N SER A 212 8.61 -9.66 -24.23
CA SER A 212 7.80 -9.85 -23.03
C SER A 212 7.70 -11.34 -22.73
N GLY A 213 7.91 -11.71 -21.48
CA GLY A 213 7.84 -13.09 -21.01
C GLY A 213 6.82 -13.24 -19.87
N TRP A 214 6.29 -14.43 -19.71
CA TRP A 214 5.49 -14.79 -18.56
C TRP A 214 5.94 -16.14 -18.02
N PHE A 215 6.09 -16.18 -16.70
CA PHE A 215 6.14 -17.43 -15.97
C PHE A 215 4.89 -17.51 -15.10
N ILE A 216 4.10 -18.55 -15.30
CA ILE A 216 2.84 -18.80 -14.61
C ILE A 216 2.99 -20.06 -13.78
N LEU A 217 2.85 -19.95 -12.46
CA LEU A 217 2.89 -21.07 -11.52
C LEU A 217 1.49 -21.26 -10.92
N GLN A 218 0.90 -22.43 -11.09
CA GLN A 218 -0.40 -22.76 -10.49
C GLN A 218 -0.20 -23.22 -9.04
N THR A 219 -0.60 -22.39 -8.09
CA THR A 219 -0.43 -22.65 -6.66
C THR A 219 -1.65 -23.32 -6.01
N GLY A 220 -2.79 -23.30 -6.69
CA GLY A 220 -4.04 -23.90 -6.23
C GLY A 220 -5.08 -23.96 -7.34
N THR A 221 -6.29 -24.37 -7.01
CA THR A 221 -7.41 -24.43 -7.95
C THR A 221 -7.82 -23.02 -8.36
N GLY A 222 -7.53 -22.65 -9.62
CA GLY A 222 -7.74 -21.29 -10.15
C GLY A 222 -6.86 -20.21 -9.52
N GLU A 223 -5.82 -20.58 -8.78
CA GLU A 223 -4.88 -19.66 -8.14
C GLU A 223 -3.48 -19.77 -8.75
N PHE A 224 -2.90 -18.62 -9.08
CA PHE A 224 -1.64 -18.53 -9.81
C PHE A 224 -0.73 -17.47 -9.21
N VAL A 225 0.56 -17.70 -9.30
CA VAL A 225 1.59 -16.67 -9.19
C VAL A 225 2.12 -16.41 -10.59
N VAL A 226 2.08 -15.17 -11.02
CA VAL A 226 2.46 -14.75 -12.37
C VAL A 226 3.62 -13.78 -12.30
N PHE A 227 4.69 -14.11 -12.99
CA PHE A 227 5.81 -13.22 -13.27
C PHE A 227 5.60 -12.67 -14.69
N SER A 228 5.49 -11.36 -14.81
CA SER A 228 5.44 -10.66 -16.10
C SER A 228 6.79 -10.00 -16.34
N ILE A 229 7.52 -10.44 -17.34
CA ILE A 229 8.92 -10.11 -17.59
C ILE A 229 9.03 -9.20 -18.80
N LEU A 230 9.90 -8.20 -18.74
CA LEU A 230 10.21 -7.31 -19.86
C LEU A 230 11.72 -7.23 -20.05
N THR A 231 12.15 -7.35 -21.32
CA THR A 231 13.56 -7.20 -21.73
C THR A 231 13.63 -6.69 -23.17
N THR A 232 14.84 -6.46 -23.66
CA THR A 232 15.09 -6.11 -25.06
C THR A 232 15.54 -7.34 -25.83
N GLU A 233 15.46 -7.29 -27.16
CA GLU A 233 15.99 -8.37 -28.02
C GLU A 233 17.49 -8.63 -27.75
N LYS A 234 18.26 -7.57 -27.50
CA LYS A 234 19.69 -7.64 -27.19
C LYS A 234 19.98 -8.40 -25.89
N ASP A 235 19.15 -8.19 -24.87
CA ASP A 235 19.37 -8.70 -23.52
C ASP A 235 18.59 -9.99 -23.24
N PHE A 236 17.77 -10.46 -24.21
CA PHE A 236 16.83 -11.56 -24.04
C PHE A 236 17.50 -12.85 -23.54
N ALA A 237 18.59 -13.26 -24.16
CA ALA A 237 19.26 -14.51 -23.79
C ALA A 237 19.76 -14.51 -22.34
N TYR A 238 20.24 -13.35 -21.86
CA TYR A 238 20.63 -13.18 -20.46
C TYR A 238 19.40 -13.16 -19.54
N ALA A 239 18.37 -12.41 -19.90
CA ALA A 239 17.14 -12.31 -19.11
C ALA A 239 16.43 -13.67 -18.99
N GLU A 240 16.32 -14.43 -20.10
CA GLU A 240 15.77 -15.79 -20.07
C GLU A 240 16.57 -16.70 -19.13
N SER A 241 17.90 -16.69 -19.22
CA SER A 241 18.76 -17.48 -18.35
C SER A 241 18.65 -17.04 -16.87
N ALA A 242 18.53 -15.73 -16.61
CA ALA A 242 18.42 -15.18 -15.26
C ALA A 242 17.12 -15.65 -14.58
N ILE A 243 16.02 -15.57 -15.31
CA ILE A 243 14.71 -16.00 -14.79
C ILE A 243 14.63 -17.52 -14.67
N ASP A 244 15.08 -18.27 -15.67
CA ASP A 244 15.09 -19.75 -15.61
C ASP A 244 15.88 -20.26 -14.41
N ASN A 245 17.07 -19.67 -14.14
CA ASN A 245 17.86 -20.03 -12.95
C ASN A 245 17.18 -19.63 -11.64
N ALA A 246 16.52 -18.49 -11.59
CA ALA A 246 15.85 -18.03 -10.38
C ALA A 246 14.62 -18.88 -10.06
N VAL A 247 13.74 -19.16 -11.02
CA VAL A 247 12.46 -19.84 -10.73
C VAL A 247 12.62 -21.30 -10.31
N VAL A 248 13.72 -21.96 -10.68
CA VAL A 248 14.01 -23.34 -10.21
C VAL A 248 14.36 -23.38 -8.72
N THR A 249 14.70 -22.22 -8.13
CA THR A 249 14.96 -22.09 -6.70
C THR A 249 13.72 -21.75 -5.88
N ILE A 250 12.55 -21.66 -6.52
CA ILE A 250 11.31 -21.37 -5.80
C ILE A 250 11.03 -22.46 -4.77
N GLU A 251 10.80 -22.02 -3.54
CA GLU A 251 10.32 -22.84 -2.44
C GLU A 251 8.93 -22.36 -2.07
N ILE A 252 7.91 -23.21 -2.25
CA ILE A 252 6.54 -22.90 -1.88
C ILE A 252 6.38 -23.08 -0.38
N ARG A 253 5.84 -22.09 0.30
CA ARG A 253 5.44 -22.22 1.69
C ARG A 253 4.17 -23.04 1.80
N ASP A 254 4.05 -23.77 2.90
CA ASP A 254 2.76 -24.35 3.27
C ASP A 254 1.78 -23.22 3.59
N MET A 255 0.88 -22.93 2.66
CA MET A 255 -0.10 -21.85 2.81
C MET A 255 -1.03 -22.06 4.00
N SER A 256 -1.25 -23.31 4.42
CA SER A 256 -2.04 -23.59 5.62
C SER A 256 -1.29 -23.14 6.89
N ALA A 257 0.02 -23.34 6.93
CA ALA A 257 0.88 -22.87 8.01
C ALA A 257 0.94 -21.32 8.04
N VAL A 258 1.07 -20.67 6.86
CA VAL A 258 1.04 -19.20 6.74
C VAL A 258 -0.30 -18.63 7.21
N GLN A 259 -1.41 -19.22 6.79
CA GLN A 259 -2.75 -18.78 7.21
C GLN A 259 -2.95 -18.98 8.72
N LYS A 260 -2.48 -20.10 9.26
CA LYS A 260 -2.51 -20.34 10.71
C LYS A 260 -1.69 -19.30 11.46
N GLU A 261 -0.46 -19.04 11.05
CA GLU A 261 0.40 -18.03 11.66
C GLU A 261 -0.26 -16.63 11.63
N ARG A 262 -0.90 -16.26 10.52
CA ARG A 262 -1.67 -15.01 10.41
C ARG A 262 -2.84 -14.95 11.39
N ALA A 263 -3.57 -16.05 11.51
CA ALA A 263 -4.69 -16.16 12.45
C ALA A 263 -4.20 -16.07 13.90
N ASP A 264 -3.10 -16.73 14.23
CA ASP A 264 -2.49 -16.70 15.56
C ASP A 264 -2.02 -15.28 15.92
N ARG A 265 -1.37 -14.56 15.00
CA ARG A 265 -0.98 -13.15 15.18
C ARG A 265 -2.19 -12.23 15.37
N LEU A 266 -3.28 -12.43 14.63
CA LEU A 266 -4.52 -11.67 14.82
C LEU A 266 -5.16 -11.97 16.17
N GLN A 267 -5.14 -13.22 16.62
CA GLN A 267 -5.65 -13.60 17.95
C GLN A 267 -4.84 -12.90 19.06
N LEU A 268 -3.51 -12.88 18.95
CA LEU A 268 -2.65 -12.12 19.86
C LEU A 268 -2.98 -10.63 19.86
N GLY A 269 -3.21 -10.04 18.67
CA GLY A 269 -3.66 -8.66 18.55
C GLY A 269 -5.00 -8.39 19.23
N ALA A 270 -5.95 -9.31 19.10
CA ALA A 270 -7.24 -9.24 19.80
C ALA A 270 -7.07 -9.29 21.33
N ASP A 271 -6.15 -10.11 21.83
CA ASP A 271 -5.86 -10.21 23.26
C ASP A 271 -5.19 -8.95 23.80
N ILE A 272 -4.24 -8.36 23.05
CA ILE A 272 -3.65 -7.05 23.39
C ILE A 272 -4.74 -5.97 23.47
N LEU A 273 -5.67 -5.94 22.52
CA LEU A 273 -6.76 -4.97 22.56
C LEU A 273 -7.62 -5.05 23.82
N LYS A 274 -7.71 -6.21 24.47
CA LYS A 274 -8.43 -6.36 25.75
C LYS A 274 -7.75 -5.60 26.88
N SER A 275 -6.41 -5.41 26.81
CA SER A 275 -5.66 -4.61 27.80
C SER A 275 -5.92 -3.12 27.68
N PHE A 276 -6.41 -2.63 26.53
CA PHE A 276 -6.75 -1.21 26.32
C PHE A 276 -8.06 -0.85 27.02
N THR A 277 -8.06 -1.01 28.33
CA THR A 277 -9.22 -0.69 29.17
C THR A 277 -9.43 0.82 29.27
N PRO A 278 -10.64 1.30 29.64
CA PRO A 278 -10.87 2.72 29.92
C PRO A 278 -9.93 3.30 30.98
N ALA A 279 -9.58 2.51 32.00
CA ALA A 279 -8.65 2.92 33.03
C ALA A 279 -7.24 3.15 32.46
N HIS A 280 -6.75 2.21 31.64
CA HIS A 280 -5.45 2.32 30.98
C HIS A 280 -5.38 3.53 30.05
N LEU A 281 -6.35 3.71 29.14
CA LEU A 281 -6.39 4.85 28.23
C LEU A 281 -6.45 6.20 28.96
N LYS A 282 -7.11 6.29 30.11
CA LYS A 282 -7.15 7.49 30.91
C LYS A 282 -5.79 7.86 31.53
N THR A 283 -4.91 6.90 31.80
CA THR A 283 -3.56 7.20 32.32
C THR A 283 -2.68 7.89 31.28
N ILE A 284 -2.93 7.63 29.99
CA ILE A 284 -2.18 8.20 28.86
C ILE A 284 -2.75 9.57 28.47
N ALA A 285 -4.02 9.82 28.73
CA ALA A 285 -4.72 11.07 28.43
C ALA A 285 -4.34 12.18 29.44
N ASP A 286 -3.06 12.50 29.55
CA ASP A 286 -2.49 13.41 30.55
C ASP A 286 -2.70 14.91 30.23
N GLY A 287 -3.20 15.24 29.04
CA GLY A 287 -3.43 16.61 28.56
C GLY A 287 -2.15 17.39 28.25
N LYS A 288 -0.99 16.76 28.33
CA LYS A 288 0.28 17.43 28.07
C LYS A 288 0.53 17.53 26.57
N LYS A 289 0.96 18.70 26.15
CA LYS A 289 1.38 18.96 24.78
C LYS A 289 2.85 18.56 24.60
N ARG A 290 3.10 17.63 23.69
CA ARG A 290 4.43 17.15 23.32
C ARG A 290 4.79 17.67 21.95
N LEU A 291 6.04 18.09 21.77
CA LEU A 291 6.52 18.68 20.53
C LEU A 291 7.62 17.79 19.96
N TYR A 292 7.53 17.51 18.65
CA TYR A 292 8.47 16.67 17.93
C TYR A 292 9.00 17.40 16.70
N ARG A 293 10.28 17.26 16.47
CA ARG A 293 10.97 17.65 15.23
C ARG A 293 10.93 16.49 14.25
N SER A 294 10.81 16.77 12.96
CA SER A 294 10.94 15.77 11.89
C SER A 294 12.07 16.19 10.95
N TRP A 295 12.97 15.24 10.64
CA TRP A 295 14.14 15.48 9.78
C TRP A 295 14.48 14.24 8.98
N ARG A 296 15.30 14.41 7.94
CA ARG A 296 15.96 13.34 7.20
C ARG A 296 17.47 13.47 7.38
N GLU A 297 18.14 12.38 7.73
CA GLU A 297 19.60 12.35 7.75
C GLU A 297 20.15 12.25 6.34
N THR A 298 21.12 13.09 6.02
CA THR A 298 21.89 13.05 4.77
C THR A 298 23.39 13.14 5.08
N PRO A 299 24.30 12.75 4.17
CA PRO A 299 25.73 12.90 4.38
C PRO A 299 26.16 14.34 4.69
N GLU A 300 25.39 15.34 4.22
CA GLU A 300 25.64 16.76 4.42
C GLU A 300 25.04 17.29 5.74
N GLY A 301 24.34 16.43 6.48
CA GLY A 301 23.66 16.78 7.74
C GLY A 301 22.14 16.64 7.66
N ASP A 302 21.47 17.03 8.72
CA ASP A 302 20.01 16.90 8.84
C ASP A 302 19.28 17.87 7.92
N VAL A 303 18.35 17.34 7.15
CA VAL A 303 17.37 18.11 6.36
C VAL A 303 16.04 18.16 7.11
N GLU A 304 15.67 19.36 7.57
CA GLU A 304 14.40 19.58 8.26
C GLU A 304 13.22 19.25 7.35
N GLN A 305 12.28 18.48 7.90
CA GLN A 305 11.03 18.12 7.24
C GLN A 305 9.81 18.78 7.89
N GLY A 306 9.94 19.21 9.15
CA GLY A 306 8.85 19.85 9.85
C GLY A 306 8.85 19.67 11.36
N TRP A 307 7.73 20.01 11.94
CA TRP A 307 7.44 19.76 13.35
C TRP A 307 6.00 19.28 13.55
N VAL A 308 5.78 18.60 14.66
CA VAL A 308 4.48 18.06 15.05
C VAL A 308 4.27 18.29 16.54
N SER A 309 3.09 18.73 16.89
CA SER A 309 2.65 18.86 18.26
C SER A 309 1.50 17.91 18.54
N ILE A 310 1.61 17.09 19.57
CA ILE A 310 0.62 16.10 19.98
C ILE A 310 0.12 16.40 21.38
N GLU A 311 -1.19 16.37 21.56
CA GLU A 311 -1.86 16.44 22.86
C GLU A 311 -2.87 15.29 22.96
N MET A 312 -2.82 14.54 24.08
CA MET A 312 -3.74 13.44 24.35
C MET A 312 -4.54 13.76 25.61
N LYS A 313 -5.86 13.80 25.51
CA LYS A 313 -6.71 14.17 26.63
C LYS A 313 -8.08 13.50 26.62
N ALA A 314 -8.75 13.52 27.76
CA ALA A 314 -10.17 13.20 27.85
C ALA A 314 -10.99 14.33 27.23
N ALA A 315 -11.91 14.00 26.33
CA ALA A 315 -12.72 15.00 25.65
C ALA A 315 -13.98 14.41 25.01
N PRO A 316 -15.01 15.24 24.80
CA PRO A 316 -16.19 14.82 24.04
C PRO A 316 -15.89 14.66 22.56
N ARG A 317 -16.59 13.72 21.91
CA ARG A 317 -16.46 13.42 20.48
C ARG A 317 -16.67 14.67 19.60
N GLY A 318 -17.57 15.56 19.97
CA GLY A 318 -17.84 16.78 19.21
C GLY A 318 -16.65 17.69 18.96
N LEU A 319 -15.56 17.55 19.73
CA LEU A 319 -14.31 18.29 19.49
C LEU A 319 -13.55 17.83 18.25
N THR A 320 -13.94 16.73 17.61
CA THR A 320 -13.40 16.35 16.30
C THR A 320 -13.87 17.31 15.19
N ASP A 321 -15.02 17.95 15.35
CA ASP A 321 -15.47 19.00 14.44
C ASP A 321 -15.02 20.38 14.95
N PRO A 322 -14.07 21.04 14.27
CA PRO A 322 -13.49 22.30 14.74
C PRO A 322 -14.46 23.49 14.69
N VAL A 323 -15.58 23.36 13.98
CA VAL A 323 -16.59 24.42 13.83
C VAL A 323 -17.84 24.18 14.67
N ALA A 324 -18.02 23.00 15.25
CA ALA A 324 -19.16 22.67 16.05
C ALA A 324 -19.17 23.46 17.38
N ASN A 325 -20.34 24.00 17.72
CA ASN A 325 -20.52 24.71 18.97
C ASN A 325 -20.80 23.71 20.12
N PRO A 326 -19.97 23.66 21.18
CA PRO A 326 -20.18 22.75 22.31
C PRO A 326 -21.54 22.86 22.99
N LYS A 327 -22.18 24.05 22.91
CA LYS A 327 -23.53 24.28 23.50
C LYS A 327 -24.64 23.55 22.75
N THR A 328 -24.39 23.19 21.49
CA THR A 328 -25.38 22.53 20.61
C THR A 328 -25.03 21.06 20.32
N TYR A 329 -24.12 20.47 21.08
CA TYR A 329 -23.75 19.07 20.90
C TYR A 329 -24.96 18.14 21.10
N THR A 330 -25.14 17.23 20.14
CA THR A 330 -26.04 16.08 20.29
C THR A 330 -25.53 15.14 21.38
N GLU A 331 -26.34 14.23 21.86
CA GLU A 331 -25.91 13.25 22.89
C GLU A 331 -24.71 12.43 22.39
N SER A 332 -24.70 12.03 21.14
CA SER A 332 -23.58 11.33 20.53
C SER A 332 -22.32 12.21 20.40
N ALA A 333 -22.46 13.53 20.23
CA ALA A 333 -21.33 14.46 20.24
C ALA A 333 -20.77 14.74 21.65
N LYS A 334 -21.59 14.54 22.69
CA LYS A 334 -21.18 14.64 24.12
C LYS A 334 -20.48 13.39 24.64
N GLU A 335 -20.50 12.28 23.89
CA GLU A 335 -19.85 11.03 24.28
C GLU A 335 -18.38 11.29 24.64
N GLN A 336 -17.97 10.88 25.85
CA GLN A 336 -16.63 11.11 26.37
C GLN A 336 -15.67 10.01 25.90
N GLY A 337 -14.44 10.39 25.56
CA GLY A 337 -13.45 9.46 25.08
C GLY A 337 -12.04 10.02 25.14
N PHE A 338 -11.14 9.35 24.46
CA PHE A 338 -9.74 9.67 24.28
C PHE A 338 -9.57 10.50 23.00
N LEU A 339 -9.16 11.76 23.13
CA LEU A 339 -8.90 12.67 22.01
C LEU A 339 -7.41 12.87 21.82
N ILE A 340 -6.92 12.64 20.62
CA ILE A 340 -5.57 12.98 20.18
C ILE A 340 -5.68 14.20 19.26
N SER A 341 -5.04 15.30 19.65
CA SER A 341 -4.94 16.52 18.85
C SER A 341 -3.55 16.61 18.27
N ILE A 342 -3.46 16.75 16.95
CA ILE A 342 -2.19 16.87 16.23
C ILE A 342 -2.22 18.14 15.41
N ASP A 343 -1.28 19.06 15.69
CA ASP A 343 -1.00 20.22 14.85
C ASP A 343 0.41 20.05 14.28
N SER A 344 0.59 20.25 12.99
CA SER A 344 1.88 20.08 12.34
C SER A 344 2.13 21.12 11.27
N ARG A 345 3.40 21.38 11.01
CA ARG A 345 3.88 22.14 9.86
C ARG A 345 4.99 21.35 9.19
N SER A 346 4.84 21.10 7.92
CA SER A 346 5.82 20.39 7.10
C SER A 346 6.42 21.31 6.05
N ILE A 347 7.64 20.98 5.65
CA ILE A 347 8.42 21.63 4.59
C ILE A 347 8.47 20.64 3.43
N ASP A 348 8.24 21.09 2.20
CA ASP A 348 8.43 20.24 1.01
C ASP A 348 9.91 19.93 0.76
N GLU A 349 10.18 18.99 -0.15
CA GLU A 349 11.56 18.58 -0.46
C GLU A 349 12.43 19.72 -1.02
N ASP A 350 11.81 20.66 -1.73
CA ASP A 350 12.50 21.82 -2.30
C ASP A 350 12.78 22.89 -1.24
N GLY A 351 12.23 22.73 -0.02
CA GLY A 351 12.37 23.68 1.08
C GLY A 351 11.62 25.01 0.88
N LEU A 352 10.80 25.09 -0.16
CA LEU A 352 10.16 26.33 -0.61
C LEU A 352 8.72 26.47 -0.11
N ASN A 353 8.03 25.35 0.10
CA ASN A 353 6.62 25.39 0.45
C ASN A 353 6.38 24.80 1.84
N LEU A 354 5.46 25.41 2.54
CA LEU A 354 5.02 24.97 3.85
C LEU A 354 3.59 24.44 3.76
N THR A 355 3.32 23.38 4.52
CA THR A 355 1.95 22.88 4.72
C THR A 355 1.62 22.83 6.20
N ASN A 356 0.51 23.46 6.57
CA ASN A 356 -0.05 23.34 7.91
C ASN A 356 -1.11 22.25 7.91
N ALA A 357 -1.05 21.35 8.90
CA ALA A 357 -2.11 20.39 9.09
C ALA A 357 -2.61 20.41 10.54
N ARG A 358 -3.90 20.21 10.67
CA ARG A 358 -4.59 20.07 11.95
C ARG A 358 -5.45 18.85 11.92
N SER A 359 -5.30 17.99 12.91
CA SER A 359 -6.05 16.75 13.02
C SER A 359 -6.59 16.54 14.43
N ARG A 360 -7.76 15.95 14.50
CA ARG A 360 -8.43 15.59 15.72
C ARG A 360 -8.92 14.16 15.57
N TYR A 361 -8.43 13.28 16.41
CA TYR A 361 -8.75 11.85 16.41
C TYR A 361 -9.35 11.50 17.76
N TRP A 362 -10.53 10.94 17.78
CA TRP A 362 -11.26 10.60 18.98
C TRP A 362 -11.69 9.14 18.94
N VAL A 363 -11.66 8.49 20.10
CA VAL A 363 -12.18 7.14 20.30
C VAL A 363 -12.88 7.05 21.66
N ALA A 364 -14.02 6.38 21.72
CA ALA A 364 -14.72 6.11 22.96
C ALA A 364 -13.84 5.28 23.91
N TRP A 365 -14.00 5.47 25.23
CA TRP A 365 -13.19 4.77 26.22
C TRP A 365 -13.23 3.25 26.12
N ASP A 366 -14.35 2.69 25.68
CA ASP A 366 -14.53 1.25 25.44
C ASP A 366 -14.25 0.85 23.98
N ARG A 367 -13.77 1.79 23.17
CA ARG A 367 -13.44 1.60 21.75
C ARG A 367 -14.63 1.24 20.86
N GLY A 368 -15.87 1.41 21.36
CA GLY A 368 -17.09 1.09 20.61
C GLY A 368 -17.42 2.08 19.51
N SER A 369 -16.86 3.28 19.55
CA SER A 369 -16.99 4.29 18.49
C SER A 369 -15.68 5.06 18.32
N GLU A 370 -15.51 5.65 17.15
CA GLU A 370 -14.38 6.51 16.80
C GLU A 370 -14.81 7.59 15.81
N ALA A 371 -14.08 8.70 15.79
CA ALA A 371 -14.27 9.76 14.82
C ALA A 371 -12.98 10.56 14.65
N TRP A 372 -12.77 11.11 13.47
CA TRP A 372 -11.65 12.03 13.23
C TRP A 372 -11.98 13.09 12.20
N SER A 373 -11.20 14.16 12.23
CA SER A 373 -11.08 15.13 11.17
C SER A 373 -9.63 15.51 10.95
N VAL A 374 -9.25 15.62 9.68
CA VAL A 374 -7.94 16.06 9.23
C VAL A 374 -8.15 17.21 8.25
N ARG A 375 -7.38 18.27 8.41
CA ARG A 375 -7.34 19.38 7.46
C ARG A 375 -5.90 19.78 7.20
N SER A 376 -5.50 19.80 5.94
CA SER A 376 -4.17 20.19 5.49
C SER A 376 -4.27 21.37 4.52
N VAL A 377 -3.47 22.40 4.74
CA VAL A 377 -3.51 23.66 3.98
C VAL A 377 -2.10 24.03 3.55
N PRO A 378 -1.78 23.91 2.26
CA PRO A 378 -0.52 24.41 1.73
C PRO A 378 -0.41 25.93 1.88
N GLN A 379 0.76 26.43 2.20
CA GLN A 379 1.10 27.85 2.28
C GLN A 379 1.80 28.33 1.01
N ILE A 380 1.18 28.05 -0.15
CA ILE A 380 1.69 28.46 -1.46
C ILE A 380 0.90 29.66 -1.98
N PRO A 381 1.52 30.56 -2.81
CA PRO A 381 0.78 31.59 -3.51
C PRO A 381 -0.26 30.99 -4.48
N GLY A 382 -1.44 31.60 -4.54
CA GLY A 382 -2.50 31.19 -5.45
C GLY A 382 -3.66 30.44 -4.79
N PRO A 383 -4.50 29.71 -5.56
CA PRO A 383 -5.63 28.94 -5.03
C PRO A 383 -5.14 27.90 -4.03
N LYS A 384 -5.68 27.93 -2.82
CA LYS A 384 -5.30 26.99 -1.76
C LYS A 384 -5.97 25.62 -2.01
N ASN A 385 -5.17 24.64 -2.31
CA ASN A 385 -5.61 23.26 -2.40
C ASN A 385 -5.76 22.67 -0.98
N VAL A 386 -6.89 22.94 -0.35
CA VAL A 386 -7.18 22.39 0.98
C VAL A 386 -7.54 20.91 0.84
N PHE A 387 -6.84 20.07 1.58
CA PHE A 387 -7.23 18.69 1.79
C PHE A 387 -7.98 18.56 3.10
N SER A 388 -9.10 17.82 3.10
CA SER A 388 -9.78 17.41 4.32
C SER A 388 -10.24 15.97 4.25
N GLN A 389 -10.21 15.30 5.38
CA GLN A 389 -10.76 13.96 5.54
C GLN A 389 -11.49 13.89 6.88
N THR A 390 -12.67 13.32 6.86
CA THR A 390 -13.41 12.96 8.08
C THR A 390 -13.73 11.48 8.06
N GLY A 391 -13.68 10.86 9.21
CA GLY A 391 -14.06 9.45 9.35
C GLY A 391 -14.82 9.24 10.65
N ALA A 392 -15.75 8.30 10.64
CA ALA A 392 -16.49 7.94 11.83
C ALA A 392 -16.98 6.49 11.77
N ARG A 393 -16.91 5.83 12.93
CA ARG A 393 -17.57 4.57 13.23
C ARG A 393 -18.41 4.80 14.50
N LEU A 394 -19.69 4.93 14.33
CA LEU A 394 -20.59 5.32 15.41
C LEU A 394 -21.37 4.11 15.92
N ARG A 395 -21.70 4.13 17.19
CA ARG A 395 -22.59 3.13 17.81
C ARG A 395 -23.98 3.16 17.17
N VAL A 396 -24.56 1.99 17.04
CA VAL A 396 -25.97 1.84 16.69
C VAL A 396 -26.85 2.03 17.93
N SER A 397 -26.36 1.61 19.11
CA SER A 397 -27.00 1.81 20.42
C SER A 397 -25.92 1.99 21.51
N SER A 398 -26.33 2.35 22.72
CA SER A 398 -25.41 2.51 23.85
C SER A 398 -24.63 1.22 24.20
N GLU A 399 -25.19 0.05 23.86
CA GLU A 399 -24.61 -1.26 24.18
C GLU A 399 -23.86 -1.90 23.01
N SER A 400 -24.08 -1.41 21.78
CA SER A 400 -23.51 -1.98 20.56
C SER A 400 -22.40 -1.12 19.98
N ALA A 401 -21.20 -1.68 19.85
CA ALA A 401 -20.11 -1.03 19.11
C ALA A 401 -20.53 -0.79 17.65
N GLY A 402 -20.02 0.28 17.07
CA GLY A 402 -20.20 0.55 15.64
C GLY A 402 -19.54 -0.53 14.78
N THR A 403 -20.23 -0.96 13.74
CA THR A 403 -19.73 -1.97 12.80
C THR A 403 -19.22 -1.35 11.51
N ASP A 404 -19.71 -0.17 11.14
CA ASP A 404 -19.40 0.45 9.86
C ASP A 404 -18.56 1.71 10.06
N LEU A 405 -17.43 1.74 9.39
CA LEU A 405 -16.52 2.88 9.30
C LEU A 405 -16.83 3.64 8.00
N ALA A 406 -17.28 4.87 8.12
CA ALA A 406 -17.50 5.77 6.99
C ALA A 406 -16.39 6.83 6.92
N VAL A 407 -15.88 7.09 5.73
CA VAL A 407 -14.83 8.10 5.50
C VAL A 407 -15.21 8.96 4.30
N LEU A 408 -15.13 10.26 4.50
CA LEU A 408 -15.32 11.27 3.47
C LEU A 408 -14.01 12.03 3.27
N THR A 409 -13.60 12.18 2.03
CA THR A 409 -12.38 12.91 1.67
C THR A 409 -12.74 14.05 0.72
N SER A 410 -12.14 15.21 0.91
CA SER A 410 -12.25 16.34 0.00
C SER A 410 -10.88 16.87 -0.37
N ALA A 411 -10.67 17.11 -1.65
CA ALA A 411 -9.44 17.70 -2.16
C ALA A 411 -9.73 18.60 -3.34
N LEU A 412 -8.95 19.67 -3.45
CA LEU A 412 -9.09 20.64 -4.53
C LEU A 412 -10.51 21.24 -4.62
N GLY A 413 -11.25 21.25 -3.50
CA GLY A 413 -12.63 21.72 -3.47
C GLY A 413 -13.67 20.73 -3.99
N ALA A 414 -13.26 19.52 -4.41
CA ALA A 414 -14.16 18.44 -4.77
C ALA A 414 -14.28 17.43 -3.62
N GLU A 415 -15.49 17.10 -3.23
CA GLU A 415 -15.76 16.00 -2.30
C GLU A 415 -15.81 14.68 -3.08
N THR A 416 -15.18 13.65 -2.53
CA THR A 416 -15.37 12.28 -3.05
C THR A 416 -16.66 11.72 -2.49
N GLU A 417 -17.19 10.69 -3.13
CA GLU A 417 -18.29 9.93 -2.50
C GLU A 417 -17.79 9.30 -1.20
N PRO A 418 -18.61 9.30 -0.14
CA PRO A 418 -18.26 8.64 1.11
C PRO A 418 -17.99 7.15 0.88
N LEU A 419 -16.87 6.69 1.38
CA LEU A 419 -16.52 5.27 1.38
C LEU A 419 -16.93 4.66 2.73
N SER A 420 -17.44 3.43 2.71
CA SER A 420 -17.85 2.73 3.92
C SER A 420 -17.33 1.29 3.92
N TRP A 421 -16.89 0.81 5.08
CA TRP A 421 -16.41 -0.55 5.29
C TRP A 421 -16.98 -1.11 6.59
N THR A 422 -17.39 -2.36 6.57
CA THR A 422 -17.65 -3.10 7.80
C THR A 422 -16.33 -3.47 8.46
N VAL A 423 -16.13 -3.04 9.70
CA VAL A 423 -14.91 -3.37 10.45
C VAL A 423 -14.94 -4.83 10.89
N PRO A 424 -13.79 -5.53 10.86
CA PRO A 424 -13.68 -6.88 11.41
C PRO A 424 -14.09 -6.93 12.88
N SER A 425 -14.84 -7.95 13.27
CA SER A 425 -15.34 -8.12 14.64
C SER A 425 -14.23 -8.42 15.66
N THR A 426 -13.09 -8.91 15.20
CA THR A 426 -11.94 -9.27 16.02
C THR A 426 -10.70 -8.51 15.57
N ALA A 427 -9.83 -8.17 16.53
CA ALA A 427 -8.54 -7.53 16.31
C ALA A 427 -8.59 -6.20 15.52
N TYR A 428 -9.71 -5.47 15.52
CA TYR A 428 -9.78 -4.16 14.91
C TYR A 428 -9.24 -3.09 15.87
N LEU A 429 -8.14 -2.45 15.47
CA LEU A 429 -7.56 -1.31 16.16
C LEU A 429 -8.18 -0.02 15.61
N ALA A 430 -8.91 0.70 16.44
CA ALA A 430 -9.48 2.00 16.08
C ALA A 430 -8.39 2.94 15.55
N HIS A 431 -8.68 3.62 14.45
CA HIS A 431 -7.71 4.47 13.76
C HIS A 431 -6.99 5.48 14.69
N PRO A 432 -7.66 6.18 15.62
CA PRO A 432 -6.99 7.05 16.56
C PRO A 432 -5.91 6.34 17.39
N LEU A 433 -6.16 5.12 17.86
CA LEU A 433 -5.21 4.38 18.70
C LEU A 433 -4.00 3.87 17.89
N SER A 434 -4.16 3.63 16.59
CA SER A 434 -3.05 3.18 15.75
C SER A 434 -1.92 4.22 15.63
N LEU A 435 -2.22 5.50 15.86
CA LEU A 435 -1.25 6.59 15.78
C LEU A 435 -0.28 6.60 16.97
N MET A 436 -0.75 6.13 18.12
CA MET A 436 -0.03 6.18 19.41
C MET A 436 0.18 4.79 20.00
N LEU A 437 0.16 3.75 19.17
CA LEU A 437 0.16 2.37 19.64
C LEU A 437 1.35 2.06 20.56
N GLY A 438 2.56 2.51 20.22
CA GLY A 438 3.75 2.30 21.04
C GLY A 438 3.64 2.89 22.45
N GLU A 439 2.94 4.03 22.62
CA GLU A 439 2.72 4.63 23.93
C GLU A 439 1.63 3.92 24.75
N ILE A 440 0.74 3.17 24.06
CA ILE A 440 -0.41 2.49 24.67
C ILE A 440 -0.09 1.04 25.04
N LEU A 441 0.84 0.39 24.34
CA LEU A 441 1.17 -1.02 24.55
C LEU A 441 1.68 -1.29 25.97
N PRO A 442 1.31 -2.44 26.58
CA PRO A 442 1.85 -2.85 27.85
C PRO A 442 3.36 -3.10 27.75
N ARG A 443 4.10 -2.68 28.79
CA ARG A 443 5.57 -2.80 28.88
C ARG A 443 5.97 -3.83 29.93
N ASP A 444 5.39 -5.00 29.86
CA ASP A 444 5.75 -6.11 30.73
C ASP A 444 6.44 -7.24 29.95
N ALA A 445 7.21 -8.07 30.64
CA ALA A 445 7.99 -9.13 30.03
C ALA A 445 7.12 -10.25 29.38
N GLY A 446 5.82 -10.27 29.66
CA GLY A 446 4.86 -11.21 29.09
C GLY A 446 4.11 -10.66 27.87
N ALA A 447 4.39 -9.42 27.44
CA ALA A 447 3.72 -8.84 26.28
C ALA A 447 4.03 -9.64 25.01
N PRO A 448 3.02 -9.95 24.18
CA PRO A 448 3.24 -10.61 22.90
C PRO A 448 4.17 -9.77 22.02
N ASN A 449 5.22 -10.40 21.51
CA ASN A 449 6.25 -9.70 20.73
C ASN A 449 5.94 -9.62 19.23
N HIS A 450 5.03 -10.44 18.71
CA HIS A 450 4.67 -10.43 17.28
C HIS A 450 3.18 -10.68 17.10
N PHE A 451 2.45 -9.67 16.69
CA PHE A 451 0.99 -9.71 16.56
C PHE A 451 0.51 -8.93 15.34
N ALA A 452 -0.76 -9.06 15.01
CA ALA A 452 -1.38 -8.34 13.91
C ALA A 452 -2.75 -7.78 14.31
N MET A 453 -3.12 -6.65 13.70
CA MET A 453 -4.43 -6.03 13.89
C MET A 453 -4.95 -5.51 12.57
N TRP A 454 -6.27 -5.45 12.42
CA TRP A 454 -6.93 -4.75 11.34
C TRP A 454 -6.92 -3.25 11.65
N CYS A 455 -6.42 -2.45 10.74
CA CYS A 455 -6.33 -1.00 10.86
C CYS A 455 -6.87 -0.33 9.61
N PHE A 456 -7.51 0.82 9.77
CA PHE A 456 -7.76 1.69 8.64
C PHE A 456 -6.43 2.26 8.15
N ASP A 457 -6.19 2.16 6.84
CA ASP A 457 -5.05 2.76 6.16
C ASP A 457 -5.53 3.96 5.34
N PRO A 458 -5.27 5.18 5.77
CA PRO A 458 -5.72 6.36 5.07
C PRO A 458 -5.01 6.60 3.73
N THR A 459 -3.85 5.95 3.50
CA THR A 459 -3.12 6.05 2.22
C THR A 459 -3.84 5.30 1.12
N THR A 460 -4.32 4.10 1.44
CA THR A 460 -5.07 3.25 0.50
C THR A 460 -6.57 3.45 0.62
N GLY A 461 -7.04 4.13 1.66
CA GLY A 461 -8.44 4.30 1.98
C GLY A 461 -9.14 2.99 2.33
N LYS A 462 -8.46 2.00 2.91
CA LYS A 462 -9.00 0.66 3.18
C LYS A 462 -8.66 0.18 4.59
N ILE A 463 -9.43 -0.80 5.06
CA ILE A 463 -9.04 -1.59 6.23
C ILE A 463 -8.11 -2.70 5.77
N SER A 464 -6.89 -2.70 6.31
CA SER A 464 -5.85 -3.69 6.01
C SER A 464 -5.26 -4.28 7.28
N GLN A 465 -4.71 -5.47 7.17
CA GLN A 465 -3.99 -6.08 8.25
C GLN A 465 -2.60 -5.46 8.37
N ARG A 466 -2.24 -4.99 9.57
CA ARG A 466 -0.90 -4.53 9.92
C ARG A 466 -0.25 -5.52 10.87
N THR A 467 1.05 -5.69 10.70
CA THR A 467 1.87 -6.54 11.57
C THR A 467 2.75 -5.68 12.46
N PHE A 468 2.89 -6.10 13.69
CA PHE A 468 3.63 -5.39 14.73
C PHE A 468 4.60 -6.33 15.41
N LYS A 469 5.83 -5.84 15.67
CA LYS A 469 6.73 -6.48 16.62
C LYS A 469 6.97 -5.52 17.77
N TRP A 470 6.78 -6.01 18.99
CA TRP A 470 6.93 -5.26 20.22
C TRP A 470 7.90 -5.97 21.15
N HIS A 471 9.00 -5.34 21.48
CA HIS A 471 10.01 -5.96 22.32
C HIS A 471 10.81 -4.91 23.12
N ALA A 472 11.39 -5.33 24.24
CA ALA A 472 12.35 -4.51 24.95
C ALA A 472 13.61 -4.28 24.11
N ASP A 473 14.17 -3.07 24.19
CA ASP A 473 15.45 -2.78 23.56
C ASP A 473 16.59 -3.43 24.36
N ALA A 474 17.28 -4.37 23.76
CA ALA A 474 18.42 -5.06 24.39
C ALA A 474 19.62 -4.12 24.66
N SER A 475 19.73 -3.03 23.89
CA SER A 475 20.82 -2.06 23.99
C SER A 475 20.56 -0.98 25.06
N HIS A 476 19.29 -0.67 25.31
CA HIS A 476 18.87 0.39 26.24
C HIS A 476 17.86 -0.16 27.24
N PRO A 477 18.31 -0.62 28.44
CA PRO A 477 17.42 -1.18 29.45
C PRO A 477 16.28 -0.24 29.83
N GLY A 478 15.05 -0.76 29.80
CA GLY A 478 13.83 0.00 30.08
C GLY A 478 13.20 0.68 28.86
N GLN A 479 13.86 0.68 27.70
CA GLN A 479 13.26 1.13 26.44
C GLN A 479 12.57 -0.03 25.72
N TRP A 480 11.63 0.32 24.85
CA TRP A 480 10.85 -0.61 24.04
C TRP A 480 10.85 -0.17 22.58
N ILE A 481 10.79 -1.14 21.69
CA ILE A 481 10.76 -0.93 20.25
C ILE A 481 9.47 -1.51 19.68
N LEU A 482 8.73 -0.68 18.92
CA LEU A 482 7.60 -1.08 18.11
C LEU A 482 7.98 -0.99 16.64
N GLU A 483 8.13 -2.14 15.99
CA GLU A 483 8.20 -2.19 14.53
C GLU A 483 6.79 -2.34 13.96
N THR A 484 6.41 -1.48 13.03
CA THR A 484 5.10 -1.50 12.37
C THR A 484 5.28 -1.72 10.87
N GLN A 485 4.69 -2.79 10.36
CA GLN A 485 4.60 -3.06 8.92
C GLN A 485 3.16 -2.88 8.45
N THR A 486 2.96 -2.02 7.46
CA THR A 486 1.62 -1.76 6.87
C THR A 486 1.14 -2.89 5.97
N SER A 487 2.02 -3.83 5.66
CA SER A 487 1.73 -5.07 4.92
C SER A 487 2.75 -6.12 5.35
N PHE A 488 2.46 -7.40 5.11
CA PHE A 488 3.30 -8.52 5.54
C PHE A 488 4.77 -8.41 5.10
N ASP A 489 5.02 -7.84 3.93
CA ASP A 489 6.36 -7.74 3.33
C ASP A 489 6.80 -6.28 3.14
N GLY A 490 6.09 -5.33 3.75
CA GLY A 490 6.43 -3.91 3.66
C GLY A 490 7.59 -3.55 4.57
N PRO A 491 8.34 -2.50 4.22
CA PRO A 491 9.33 -1.97 5.12
C PRO A 491 8.69 -1.50 6.42
N ALA A 492 9.36 -1.76 7.54
CA ALA A 492 8.87 -1.37 8.86
C ALA A 492 9.19 0.08 9.19
N SER A 493 8.27 0.78 9.83
CA SER A 493 8.58 1.94 10.66
C SER A 493 8.88 1.47 12.08
N THR A 494 9.76 2.20 12.79
CA THR A 494 10.19 1.84 14.13
C THR A 494 9.91 2.99 15.08
N ASP A 495 9.24 2.70 16.20
CA ASP A 495 9.08 3.62 17.33
C ASP A 495 9.93 3.14 18.51
N GLU A 496 10.79 4.01 19.01
CA GLU A 496 11.53 3.81 20.25
C GLU A 496 10.75 4.50 21.38
N ILE A 497 10.44 3.76 22.42
CA ILE A 497 9.60 4.21 23.54
C ILE A 497 10.40 4.10 24.84
N ASP A 498 10.42 5.16 25.64
CA ASP A 498 11.11 5.15 26.93
C ASP A 498 10.36 4.33 28.01
N ALA A 499 11.01 4.18 29.17
CA ALA A 499 10.43 3.46 30.31
C ALA A 499 9.13 4.10 30.82
N GLN A 500 8.91 5.39 30.58
CA GLN A 500 7.71 6.14 30.96
C GLN A 500 6.59 5.97 29.92
N GLY A 501 6.90 5.42 28.75
CA GLY A 501 5.97 5.21 27.63
C GLY A 501 5.87 6.39 26.67
N HIS A 502 6.88 7.24 26.63
CA HIS A 502 6.92 8.34 25.68
C HIS A 502 7.76 7.98 24.45
N LEU A 503 7.35 8.48 23.30
CA LEU A 503 8.09 8.33 22.08
C LEU A 503 9.42 9.10 22.17
N VAL A 504 10.54 8.38 21.99
CA VAL A 504 11.91 8.92 21.96
C VAL A 504 12.34 9.16 20.52
N LEU A 505 12.06 8.22 19.64
CA LEU A 505 12.40 8.31 18.23
C LEU A 505 11.42 7.50 17.39
N ARG A 506 10.97 8.05 16.27
CA ARG A 506 10.29 7.30 15.22
C ARG A 506 11.12 7.36 13.96
N SER A 507 11.41 6.21 13.39
CA SER A 507 12.14 6.08 12.13
C SER A 507 11.25 5.49 11.06
N PHE A 508 11.29 6.09 9.86
CA PHE A 508 10.49 5.69 8.72
C PHE A 508 11.35 5.05 7.63
N PRO A 509 10.77 4.15 6.82
CA PRO A 509 11.52 3.46 5.77
C PRO A 509 12.16 4.39 4.73
N ASN A 510 11.66 5.60 4.56
CA ASN A 510 12.21 6.60 3.64
C ASN A 510 13.39 7.40 4.24
N GLY A 511 13.88 7.03 5.43
CA GLY A 511 14.97 7.72 6.12
C GLY A 511 14.52 8.96 6.90
N THR A 512 13.23 9.30 6.91
CA THR A 512 12.70 10.36 7.78
C THR A 512 12.73 9.88 9.24
N ARG A 513 13.11 10.77 10.14
CA ARG A 513 13.09 10.56 11.59
C ARG A 513 12.25 11.61 12.29
N MET A 514 11.77 11.29 13.46
CA MET A 514 11.01 12.18 14.30
C MET A 514 11.31 11.91 15.77
N GLY A 515 11.65 12.95 16.50
CA GLY A 515 12.00 12.86 17.91
C GLY A 515 11.56 14.09 18.72
N PRO A 516 11.53 13.98 20.05
CA PRO A 516 11.15 15.08 20.94
C PRO A 516 12.03 16.31 20.72
N THR A 517 11.43 17.50 20.88
CA THR A 517 12.12 18.76 20.75
C THR A 517 11.44 19.85 21.59
N THR A 518 11.98 21.05 21.57
CA THR A 518 11.40 22.22 22.21
C THR A 518 11.04 23.29 21.17
N LEU A 519 10.14 24.20 21.54
CA LEU A 519 9.77 25.31 20.67
C LEU A 519 10.99 26.17 20.32
N SER A 520 11.84 26.45 21.30
CA SER A 520 13.07 27.24 21.09
C SER A 520 14.04 26.56 20.12
N GLU A 521 14.13 25.25 20.13
CA GLU A 521 14.95 24.50 19.18
C GLU A 521 14.38 24.59 17.76
N ILE A 522 13.07 24.42 17.58
CA ILE A 522 12.41 24.58 16.29
C ILE A 522 12.61 26.01 15.78
N GLU A 523 12.38 27.02 16.59
CA GLU A 523 12.59 28.42 16.21
C GLU A 523 14.02 28.67 15.75
N ARG A 524 15.01 28.14 16.47
CA ARG A 524 16.42 28.24 16.11
C ARG A 524 16.73 27.58 14.75
N LEU A 525 16.29 26.33 14.56
CA LEU A 525 16.53 25.55 13.36
C LEU A 525 15.85 26.18 12.13
N TRP A 526 14.60 26.61 12.28
CA TRP A 526 13.83 27.19 11.18
C TRP A 526 14.31 28.58 10.81
N LYS A 527 14.64 29.41 11.80
CA LYS A 527 15.22 30.74 11.56
C LYS A 527 16.55 30.65 10.82
N ALA A 528 17.39 29.65 11.13
CA ALA A 528 18.65 29.43 10.41
C ALA A 528 18.45 29.11 8.93
N LYS A 529 17.25 28.63 8.54
CA LYS A 529 16.85 28.32 7.16
C LYS A 529 15.98 29.44 6.54
N GLY A 530 15.79 30.56 7.21
CA GLY A 530 14.92 31.63 6.75
C GLY A 530 13.42 31.33 6.79
N LEU A 531 13.02 30.27 7.51
CA LEU A 531 11.64 29.85 7.67
C LEU A 531 11.04 30.38 8.98
N GLN A 532 9.72 30.50 9.03
CA GLN A 532 8.97 30.78 10.26
C GLN A 532 8.34 29.48 10.78
N PRO A 533 8.56 29.15 12.06
CA PRO A 533 8.02 27.94 12.67
C PRO A 533 6.49 27.93 12.82
#